data_dc1850336b134892fc464934c94bffc9
#
_entry.id   dc1850336b134892fc464934c94bffc9
#
_cell.length_a   1.000
_cell.length_b   1.000
_cell.length_c   1.000
_cell.angle_alpha   90.00
_cell.angle_beta   90.00
_cell.angle_gamma   90.00
#
_symmetry.space_group_name_H-M   'P 1'
#
loop_
_entity.id
_entity.type
_entity.pdbx_description
1 polymer ?
#
loop_
_entity_poly.entity_id
_entity_poly.type
_entity_poly.pdbx_seq_one_letter_code
_entity_poly.pdbx_strand_id
1 'polypeptide(L)'
;MKNSNNGIDILEQQMADNEDICCSCGNINSFPKVFFDNYKVADVGIIVCTSGKFKISCNNVEYVVNKDETAFLSRDVYFSITSHSNDCSVVIILYSVDSIRDILGSTIVGMKFIEMLNPRDCWVMHTGHESELTKYSELLAVGNSDDNVFAANERRLLLLSLTYRLCGI
;
A
#
# COMPACT_ATOMS: atom_id res chain seq x y z
N MET A 1 13.10 -18.01 18.54
CA MET A 1 12.90 -17.69 17.12
C MET A 1 11.39 -17.73 16.81
N LYS A 2 10.70 -16.61 16.93
CA LYS A 2 9.26 -16.50 16.57
C LYS A 2 9.15 -15.87 15.19
N ASN A 3 8.82 -16.69 14.26
CA ASN A 3 8.11 -16.59 13.00
C ASN A 3 7.91 -15.18 12.40
N SER A 4 8.79 -14.84 11.47
CA SER A 4 8.61 -13.77 10.47
C SER A 4 7.54 -14.12 9.39
N ASN A 5 6.90 -15.27 9.48
CA ASN A 5 5.89 -15.74 8.51
C ASN A 5 4.48 -15.21 8.79
N ASN A 6 4.21 -14.69 9.99
CA ASN A 6 2.84 -14.33 10.37
C ASN A 6 2.23 -13.18 9.53
N GLY A 7 3.05 -12.27 9.02
CA GLY A 7 2.53 -11.12 8.27
C GLY A 7 2.07 -11.46 6.85
N ILE A 8 2.68 -12.46 6.22
CA ILE A 8 2.37 -12.88 4.84
C ILE A 8 1.08 -13.68 4.83
N ASP A 9 0.97 -14.64 5.76
CA ASP A 9 -0.23 -15.46 5.91
C ASP A 9 -1.44 -14.57 6.18
N ILE A 10 -1.26 -13.48 6.96
CA ILE A 10 -2.30 -12.49 7.24
C ILE A 10 -2.69 -11.74 5.96
N LEU A 11 -1.73 -11.26 5.16
CA LEU A 11 -2.02 -10.54 3.92
C LEU A 11 -2.77 -11.42 2.93
N GLU A 12 -2.30 -12.67 2.72
CA GLU A 12 -2.97 -13.62 1.84
C GLU A 12 -4.40 -13.92 2.31
N GLN A 13 -4.60 -14.04 3.63
CA GLN A 13 -5.92 -14.24 4.21
C GLN A 13 -6.82 -13.03 4.00
N GLN A 14 -6.33 -11.83 4.26
CA GLN A 14 -7.08 -10.57 4.03
C GLN A 14 -7.50 -10.43 2.57
N MET A 15 -6.61 -10.76 1.64
CA MET A 15 -6.90 -10.73 0.20
C MET A 15 -7.94 -11.79 -0.18
N ALA A 16 -7.86 -13.00 0.38
CA ALA A 16 -8.82 -14.08 0.15
C ALA A 16 -10.20 -13.75 0.71
N ASP A 17 -10.26 -13.09 1.86
CA ASP A 17 -11.50 -12.66 2.53
C ASP A 17 -12.07 -11.37 1.93
N ASN A 18 -11.41 -10.77 0.93
CA ASN A 18 -11.76 -9.48 0.33
C ASN A 18 -11.93 -8.36 1.37
N GLU A 19 -11.00 -8.29 2.33
CA GLU A 19 -11.02 -7.22 3.32
C GLU A 19 -10.84 -5.86 2.65
N ASP A 20 -11.52 -4.83 3.18
CA ASP A 20 -11.45 -3.46 2.66
C ASP A 20 -10.06 -2.84 2.76
N ILE A 21 -9.26 -3.30 3.72
CA ILE A 21 -7.88 -2.86 3.94
C ILE A 21 -7.00 -4.08 4.15
N CYS A 22 -6.11 -4.33 3.19
CA CYS A 22 -5.08 -5.36 3.27
C CYS A 22 -3.72 -4.69 3.41
N CYS A 23 -2.96 -5.03 4.44
CA CYS A 23 -1.67 -4.38 4.70
C CYS A 23 -0.66 -5.36 5.28
N SER A 24 0.57 -5.29 4.82
CA SER A 24 1.69 -6.05 5.40
C SER A 24 3.02 -5.33 5.18
N CYS A 25 4.00 -5.65 6.02
CA CYS A 25 5.36 -5.15 5.89
C CYS A 25 6.38 -6.29 6.03
N GLY A 26 7.51 -6.15 5.37
CA GLY A 26 8.60 -7.11 5.46
C GLY A 26 9.49 -7.14 4.23
N ASN A 27 10.37 -8.14 4.19
CA ASN A 27 11.21 -8.36 3.02
C ASN A 27 10.35 -8.76 1.82
N ILE A 28 10.63 -8.16 0.68
CA ILE A 28 9.83 -8.31 -0.54
C ILE A 28 9.76 -9.77 -1.02
N ASN A 29 10.79 -10.57 -0.75
CA ASN A 29 10.79 -12.00 -1.10
C ASN A 29 9.70 -12.82 -0.40
N SER A 30 9.20 -12.31 0.70
CA SER A 30 8.21 -12.98 1.52
C SER A 30 6.77 -12.65 1.14
N PHE A 31 6.57 -11.74 0.19
CA PHE A 31 5.22 -11.37 -0.26
C PHE A 31 4.58 -12.41 -1.19
N PRO A 32 3.25 -12.41 -1.32
CA PRO A 32 2.53 -13.33 -2.19
C PRO A 32 3.07 -13.35 -3.61
N LYS A 33 3.21 -14.54 -4.19
CA LYS A 33 3.73 -14.73 -5.54
C LYS A 33 2.92 -13.99 -6.61
N VAL A 34 1.64 -13.77 -6.35
CA VAL A 34 0.75 -13.03 -7.27
C VAL A 34 1.22 -11.60 -7.55
N PHE A 35 1.98 -10.97 -6.65
CA PHE A 35 2.56 -9.63 -6.88
C PHE A 35 3.75 -9.64 -7.86
N PHE A 36 4.27 -10.82 -8.16
CA PHE A 36 5.32 -11.01 -9.15
C PHE A 36 4.76 -11.46 -10.50
N ASP A 37 3.45 -11.68 -10.60
CA ASP A 37 2.78 -12.26 -11.77
C ASP A 37 1.50 -11.48 -12.16
N ASN A 38 1.69 -10.23 -12.56
CA ASN A 38 0.63 -9.40 -13.14
C ASN A 38 -0.64 -9.26 -12.28
N TYR A 39 -0.49 -8.78 -11.06
CA TYR A 39 -1.59 -8.56 -10.13
C TYR A 39 -2.42 -7.32 -10.51
N LYS A 40 -3.74 -7.47 -10.53
CA LYS A 40 -4.67 -6.36 -10.78
C LYS A 40 -5.06 -5.66 -9.48
N VAL A 41 -4.79 -4.37 -9.40
CA VAL A 41 -5.25 -3.53 -8.28
C VAL A 41 -6.76 -3.30 -8.40
N ALA A 42 -7.49 -3.69 -7.36
CA ALA A 42 -8.96 -3.54 -7.37
C ALA A 42 -9.37 -2.07 -7.26
N ASP A 43 -8.74 -1.30 -6.38
CA ASP A 43 -9.09 0.10 -6.17
C ASP A 43 -7.84 0.98 -5.95
N VAL A 44 -7.14 0.85 -4.82
CA VAL A 44 -5.91 1.59 -4.53
C VAL A 44 -4.84 0.64 -4.02
N GLY A 45 -3.63 0.80 -4.53
CA GLY A 45 -2.43 0.14 -4.03
C GLY A 45 -1.34 1.16 -3.69
N ILE A 46 -0.67 0.95 -2.57
CA ILE A 46 0.48 1.76 -2.14
C ILE A 46 1.60 0.80 -1.77
N ILE A 47 2.79 0.98 -2.33
CA ILE A 47 3.98 0.21 -2.00
C ILE A 47 5.07 1.18 -1.57
N VAL A 48 5.38 1.19 -0.28
CA VAL A 48 6.43 2.03 0.31
C VAL A 48 7.72 1.22 0.40
N CYS A 49 8.80 1.68 -0.23
CA CYS A 49 10.12 1.05 -0.11
C CYS A 49 10.82 1.55 1.16
N THR A 50 11.00 0.68 2.14
CA THR A 50 11.62 1.03 3.43
C THR A 50 13.12 0.75 3.47
N SER A 51 13.60 -0.18 2.64
CA SER A 51 15.04 -0.43 2.41
C SER A 51 15.28 -1.05 1.04
N GLY A 52 16.50 -0.90 0.52
CA GLY A 52 16.87 -1.40 -0.79
C GLY A 52 16.16 -0.69 -1.94
N LYS A 53 15.82 -1.45 -2.96
CA LYS A 53 15.09 -0.98 -4.15
C LYS A 53 14.40 -2.13 -4.85
N PHE A 54 13.35 -1.83 -5.61
CA PHE A 54 12.71 -2.78 -6.51
C PHE A 54 12.29 -2.13 -7.83
N LYS A 55 12.04 -2.97 -8.82
CA LYS A 55 11.43 -2.57 -10.08
C LYS A 55 10.01 -3.11 -10.14
N ILE A 56 9.11 -2.28 -10.62
CA ILE A 56 7.72 -2.60 -10.82
C ILE A 56 7.32 -2.28 -12.27
N SER A 57 6.71 -3.22 -12.94
CA SER A 57 6.08 -3.00 -14.23
C SER A 57 4.60 -2.74 -14.03
N CYS A 58 4.10 -1.60 -14.46
CA CYS A 58 2.71 -1.21 -14.38
C CYS A 58 2.17 -0.94 -15.79
N ASN A 59 1.17 -1.70 -16.22
CA ASN A 59 0.60 -1.58 -17.57
C ASN A 59 1.70 -1.59 -18.67
N ASN A 60 2.71 -2.45 -18.50
CA ASN A 60 3.90 -2.58 -19.37
C ASN A 60 4.90 -1.39 -19.35
N VAL A 61 4.79 -0.49 -18.39
CA VAL A 61 5.78 0.56 -18.13
C VAL A 61 6.57 0.20 -16.88
N GLU A 62 7.90 0.19 -16.96
CA GLU A 62 8.78 -0.14 -15.84
C GLU A 62 9.16 1.11 -15.04
N TYR A 63 9.04 1.01 -13.72
CA TYR A 63 9.45 2.02 -12.76
C TYR A 63 10.47 1.44 -11.79
N VAL A 64 11.42 2.25 -11.36
CA VAL A 64 12.35 1.92 -10.26
C VAL A 64 11.87 2.63 -9.01
N VAL A 65 11.73 1.90 -7.92
CA VAL A 65 11.35 2.42 -6.61
C VAL A 65 12.52 2.20 -5.66
N ASN A 66 13.13 3.28 -5.22
CA ASN A 66 14.24 3.26 -4.30
C ASN A 66 13.76 3.39 -2.86
N LYS A 67 14.68 3.16 -1.92
CA LYS A 67 14.41 3.47 -0.50
C LYS A 67 13.83 4.88 -0.39
N ASP A 68 12.81 5.01 0.46
CA ASP A 68 12.13 6.26 0.76
C ASP A 68 11.28 6.81 -0.41
N GLU A 69 11.02 5.97 -1.41
CA GLU A 69 10.06 6.23 -2.47
C GLU A 69 8.82 5.34 -2.31
N THR A 70 7.72 5.84 -2.82
CA THR A 70 6.41 5.17 -2.76
C THR A 70 5.86 5.02 -4.18
N ALA A 71 5.53 3.80 -4.55
CA ALA A 71 4.73 3.53 -5.74
C ALA A 71 3.24 3.62 -5.37
N PHE A 72 2.52 4.47 -6.07
CA PHE A 72 1.07 4.60 -5.98
C PHE A 72 0.42 3.95 -7.20
N LEU A 73 -0.54 3.08 -6.96
CA LEU A 73 -1.21 2.28 -7.98
C LEU A 73 -2.71 2.60 -7.94
N SER A 74 -3.23 3.13 -9.02
CA SER A 74 -4.65 3.43 -9.13
C SER A 74 -5.47 2.20 -9.52
N ARG A 75 -6.78 2.34 -9.52
CA ARG A 75 -7.75 1.32 -9.90
C ARG A 75 -7.43 0.73 -11.28
N ASP A 76 -7.60 -0.59 -11.39
CA ASP A 76 -7.42 -1.36 -12.63
C ASP A 76 -5.99 -1.37 -13.20
N VAL A 77 -4.99 -0.90 -12.45
CA VAL A 77 -3.59 -1.07 -12.81
C VAL A 77 -3.21 -2.54 -12.64
N TYR A 78 -2.54 -3.09 -13.64
CA TYR A 78 -1.87 -4.39 -13.56
C TYR A 78 -0.41 -4.16 -13.25
N PHE A 79 0.10 -4.77 -12.20
CA PHE A 79 1.51 -4.64 -11.87
C PHE A 79 2.20 -5.98 -11.62
N SER A 80 3.49 -6.00 -11.84
CA SER A 80 4.40 -7.09 -11.48
C SER A 80 5.66 -6.52 -10.87
N ILE A 81 6.13 -7.09 -9.77
CA ILE A 81 7.48 -6.81 -9.25
C ILE A 81 8.45 -7.64 -10.09
N THR A 82 9.28 -6.98 -10.88
CA THR A 82 10.13 -7.63 -11.89
C THR A 82 11.53 -7.96 -11.39
N SER A 83 12.04 -7.16 -10.45
CA SER A 83 13.33 -7.40 -9.78
C SER A 83 13.43 -6.60 -8.49
N HIS A 84 14.34 -6.99 -7.60
CA HIS A 84 14.59 -6.27 -6.35
C HIS A 84 15.99 -6.57 -5.82
N SER A 85 16.51 -5.70 -4.95
CA SER A 85 17.73 -5.97 -4.17
C SER A 85 17.45 -6.97 -3.05
N ASN A 86 18.48 -7.67 -2.57
CA ASN A 86 18.32 -8.69 -1.53
C ASN A 86 17.86 -8.11 -0.18
N ASP A 87 18.19 -6.88 0.09
CA ASP A 87 17.84 -6.11 1.29
C ASP A 87 16.52 -5.34 1.16
N CYS A 88 15.80 -5.54 0.06
CA CYS A 88 14.56 -4.82 -0.20
C CYS A 88 13.47 -5.21 0.78
N SER A 89 13.00 -4.22 1.52
CA SER A 89 11.83 -4.32 2.40
C SER A 89 10.82 -3.27 2.01
N VAL A 90 9.55 -3.65 2.07
CA VAL A 90 8.45 -2.80 1.65
C VAL A 90 7.29 -2.89 2.65
N VAL A 91 6.45 -1.87 2.65
CA VAL A 91 5.09 -1.94 3.17
C VAL A 91 4.15 -1.90 1.98
N ILE A 92 3.24 -2.86 1.90
CA ILE A 92 2.19 -2.89 0.89
C ILE A 92 0.85 -2.63 1.55
N ILE A 93 0.06 -1.75 0.95
CA ILE A 93 -1.29 -1.40 1.40
C ILE A 93 -2.20 -1.47 0.19
N LEU A 94 -3.21 -2.34 0.26
CA LEU A 94 -4.28 -2.43 -0.72
C LEU A 94 -5.58 -2.07 -0.01
N TYR A 95 -6.36 -1.15 -0.56
CA TYR A 95 -7.61 -0.77 0.09
C TYR A 95 -8.68 -0.32 -0.90
N SER A 96 -9.94 -0.42 -0.45
CA SER A 96 -11.08 0.13 -1.17
C SER A 96 -11.27 1.61 -0.81
N VAL A 97 -11.54 2.45 -1.80
CA VAL A 97 -11.90 3.87 -1.57
C VAL A 97 -13.14 3.97 -0.69
N ASP A 98 -14.07 3.00 -0.79
CA ASP A 98 -15.28 2.99 0.02
C ASP A 98 -14.99 2.91 1.52
N SER A 99 -13.85 2.29 1.92
CA SER A 99 -13.44 2.21 3.32
C SER A 99 -13.15 3.56 3.97
N ILE A 100 -12.84 4.58 3.17
CA ILE A 100 -12.52 5.94 3.63
C ILE A 100 -13.44 7.02 3.05
N ARG A 101 -14.38 6.63 2.17
CA ARG A 101 -15.27 7.58 1.46
C ARG A 101 -16.11 8.41 2.43
N ASP A 102 -16.68 7.78 3.44
CA ASP A 102 -17.52 8.45 4.44
C ASP A 102 -16.74 9.50 5.24
N ILE A 103 -15.43 9.27 5.41
CA ILE A 103 -14.55 10.16 6.16
C ILE A 103 -13.98 11.26 5.25
N LEU A 104 -13.63 10.93 4.01
CA LEU A 104 -13.17 11.91 3.02
C LEU A 104 -14.27 12.94 2.69
N GLY A 105 -15.53 12.50 2.71
CA GLY A 105 -16.70 13.33 2.49
C GLY A 105 -16.60 14.16 1.20
N SER A 106 -17.30 15.30 1.20
CA SER A 106 -17.25 16.30 0.13
C SER A 106 -16.10 17.31 0.30
N THR A 107 -15.01 16.91 0.95
CA THR A 107 -13.85 17.80 1.12
C THR A 107 -13.08 17.99 -0.18
N ILE A 108 -12.42 19.15 -0.34
CA ILE A 108 -11.54 19.42 -1.50
C ILE A 108 -10.46 18.36 -1.64
N VAL A 109 -9.93 17.86 -0.52
CA VAL A 109 -8.89 16.80 -0.51
C VAL A 109 -9.48 15.48 -1.03
N GLY A 110 -10.68 15.12 -0.59
CA GLY A 110 -11.36 13.91 -1.07
C GLY A 110 -11.64 13.95 -2.58
N MET A 111 -12.07 15.09 -3.09
CA MET A 111 -12.27 15.28 -4.54
C MET A 111 -10.95 15.15 -5.32
N LYS A 112 -9.87 15.79 -4.86
CA LYS A 112 -8.55 15.65 -5.46
C LYS A 112 -8.05 14.20 -5.44
N PHE A 113 -8.27 13.49 -4.33
CA PHE A 113 -7.89 12.09 -4.24
C PHE A 113 -8.64 11.22 -5.25
N ILE A 114 -9.96 11.42 -5.39
CA ILE A 114 -10.76 10.71 -6.38
C ILE A 114 -10.31 11.06 -7.81
N GLU A 115 -9.95 12.31 -8.07
CA GLU A 115 -9.38 12.72 -9.37
C GLU A 115 -8.04 12.03 -9.65
N MET A 116 -7.19 11.86 -8.64
CA MET A 116 -5.92 11.11 -8.76
C MET A 116 -6.14 9.63 -9.08
N LEU A 117 -7.27 9.04 -8.70
CA LEU A 117 -7.60 7.65 -8.99
C LEU A 117 -8.15 7.44 -10.41
N ASN A 118 -8.55 8.50 -11.09
CA ASN A 118 -9.23 8.43 -12.38
C ASN A 118 -8.33 8.00 -13.56
N PRO A 119 -7.07 8.43 -13.69
CA PRO A 119 -6.17 7.82 -14.65
C PRO A 119 -5.75 6.45 -14.14
N ARG A 120 -5.81 5.43 -14.99
CA ARG A 120 -5.30 4.07 -14.74
C ARG A 120 -3.76 4.10 -14.77
N ASP A 121 -3.17 4.74 -13.79
CA ASP A 121 -1.74 5.02 -13.77
C ASP A 121 -1.05 4.50 -12.51
N CYS A 122 0.24 4.26 -12.67
CA CYS A 122 1.18 4.09 -11.60
C CYS A 122 2.11 5.30 -11.60
N TRP A 123 2.43 5.83 -10.45
CA TRP A 123 3.49 6.83 -10.32
C TRP A 123 4.32 6.59 -9.06
N VAL A 124 5.60 6.97 -9.17
CA VAL A 124 6.54 6.88 -8.07
C VAL A 124 6.75 8.28 -7.51
N MET A 125 6.59 8.41 -6.20
CA MET A 125 6.77 9.66 -5.48
C MET A 125 7.95 9.55 -4.52
N HIS A 126 8.80 10.58 -4.51
CA HIS A 126 9.74 10.77 -3.44
C HIS A 126 9.06 11.54 -2.31
N THR A 127 8.92 10.90 -1.16
CA THR A 127 8.23 11.48 -0.01
C THR A 127 9.26 12.12 0.92
N GLY A 128 9.42 13.45 0.85
CA GLY A 128 10.40 14.19 1.63
C GLY A 128 10.22 14.15 3.17
N HIS A 129 9.18 13.47 3.66
CA HIS A 129 8.92 13.19 5.09
C HIS A 129 8.83 11.68 5.33
N GLU A 130 9.78 10.96 4.85
CA GLU A 130 9.88 9.51 4.72
C GLU A 130 9.62 8.75 6.01
N SER A 131 10.18 9.24 7.11
CA SER A 131 10.04 8.57 8.41
C SER A 131 8.60 8.55 8.91
N GLU A 132 7.77 9.51 8.54
CA GLU A 132 6.38 9.57 8.97
C GLU A 132 5.48 8.66 8.12
N LEU A 133 5.64 8.66 6.81
CA LEU A 133 4.90 7.78 5.90
C LEU A 133 5.19 6.31 6.21
N THR A 134 6.46 5.98 6.40
CA THR A 134 6.89 4.64 6.82
C THR A 134 6.26 4.24 8.15
N LYS A 135 6.27 5.13 9.14
CA LYS A 135 5.65 4.85 10.46
C LYS A 135 4.14 4.62 10.36
N TYR A 136 3.41 5.45 9.61
CA TYR A 136 1.97 5.25 9.41
C TYR A 136 1.69 3.91 8.73
N SER A 137 2.49 3.56 7.73
CA SER A 137 2.35 2.30 7.00
C SER A 137 2.66 1.10 7.88
N GLU A 138 3.71 1.16 8.70
CA GLU A 138 4.06 0.12 9.67
C GLU A 138 2.98 -0.04 10.74
N LEU A 139 2.42 1.06 11.26
CA LEU A 139 1.30 1.01 12.22
C LEU A 139 0.06 0.36 11.60
N LEU A 140 -0.25 0.65 10.34
CA LEU A 140 -1.33 -0.02 9.62
C LEU A 140 -1.10 -1.52 9.51
N ALA A 141 0.14 -1.94 9.24
CA ALA A 141 0.49 -3.36 9.11
C ALA A 141 0.44 -4.10 10.45
N VAL A 142 0.82 -3.46 11.55
CA VAL A 142 0.82 -4.07 12.90
C VAL A 142 -0.59 -4.16 13.47
N GLY A 143 -1.48 -3.21 13.17
CA GLY A 143 -2.86 -3.15 13.67
C GLY A 143 -3.79 -4.29 13.20
N ASN A 144 -3.27 -5.22 12.39
CA ASN A 144 -4.05 -6.34 11.84
C ASN A 144 -4.41 -7.43 12.88
N SER A 145 -3.88 -7.37 14.10
CA SER A 145 -4.03 -8.44 15.09
C SER A 145 -5.15 -8.24 16.11
N ASP A 146 -5.83 -7.10 16.10
CA ASP A 146 -6.88 -6.77 17.06
C ASP A 146 -8.27 -6.72 16.41
N ASP A 147 -9.11 -7.68 16.76
CA ASP A 147 -10.52 -7.83 16.29
C ASP A 147 -11.52 -6.87 16.97
N ASN A 148 -11.06 -5.77 17.57
CA ASN A 148 -11.99 -4.89 18.24
C ASN A 148 -12.41 -3.69 17.34
N VAL A 149 -13.61 -3.16 17.60
CA VAL A 149 -14.18 -2.04 16.81
C VAL A 149 -13.29 -0.79 16.83
N PHE A 150 -12.55 -0.55 17.92
CA PHE A 150 -11.64 0.58 18.03
C PHE A 150 -10.44 0.42 17.11
N ALA A 151 -9.86 -0.78 17.02
CA ALA A 151 -8.75 -1.07 16.10
C ALA A 151 -9.16 -0.87 14.64
N ALA A 152 -10.36 -1.27 14.24
CA ALA A 152 -10.88 -1.04 12.90
C ALA A 152 -10.99 0.46 12.58
N ASN A 153 -11.48 1.27 13.51
CA ASN A 153 -11.58 2.71 13.35
C ASN A 153 -10.20 3.39 13.32
N GLU A 154 -9.28 2.94 14.17
CA GLU A 154 -7.91 3.43 14.19
C GLU A 154 -7.22 3.21 12.85
N ARG A 155 -7.35 2.02 12.26
CA ARG A 155 -6.81 1.71 10.93
C ARG A 155 -7.37 2.63 9.85
N ARG A 156 -8.67 2.90 9.87
CA ARG A 156 -9.31 3.85 8.93
C ARG A 156 -8.76 5.26 9.09
N LEU A 157 -8.56 5.73 10.32
CA LEU A 157 -7.98 7.04 10.59
C LEU A 157 -6.51 7.13 10.16
N LEU A 158 -5.72 6.09 10.39
CA LEU A 158 -4.34 5.99 9.91
C LEU A 158 -4.28 6.01 8.39
N LEU A 159 -5.14 5.25 7.72
CA LEU A 159 -5.24 5.24 6.26
C LEU A 159 -5.65 6.60 5.70
N LEU A 160 -6.60 7.27 6.36
CA LEU A 160 -7.00 8.63 6.01
C LEU A 160 -5.84 9.60 6.15
N SER A 161 -5.10 9.55 7.26
CA SER A 161 -3.91 10.40 7.49
C SER A 161 -2.85 10.17 6.42
N LEU A 162 -2.59 8.92 6.06
CA LEU A 162 -1.68 8.54 4.98
C LEU A 162 -2.17 9.12 3.64
N THR A 163 -3.45 9.00 3.34
CA THR A 163 -4.06 9.54 2.11
C THR A 163 -3.91 11.06 2.04
N TYR A 164 -4.18 11.78 3.13
CA TYR A 164 -3.99 13.24 3.18
C TYR A 164 -2.55 13.64 2.91
N ARG A 165 -1.58 12.91 3.47
CA ARG A 165 -0.16 13.18 3.23
C ARG A 165 0.23 12.93 1.78
N LEU A 166 -0.23 11.84 1.19
CA LEU A 166 0.00 11.53 -0.22
C LEU A 166 -0.61 12.58 -1.16
N CYS A 167 -1.78 13.14 -0.82
CA CYS A 167 -2.43 14.18 -1.62
C CYS A 167 -1.86 15.59 -1.38
N GLY A 168 -1.19 15.81 -0.28
CA GLY A 168 -0.60 17.10 0.10
C GLY A 168 0.81 17.32 -0.43
N ILE A 169 1.37 16.31 -1.08
CA ILE A 169 2.69 16.31 -1.72
C ILE A 169 2.56 16.83 -3.19
#